data_9757d7c73352b3bfd55f13b4a88a8989
#
_entry.id   9757d7c73352b3bfd55f13b4a88a8989
#
_cell.length_a   1.000
_cell.length_b   1.000
_cell.length_c   1.000
_cell.angle_alpha   90.00
_cell.angle_beta   90.00
_cell.angle_gamma   90.00
#
_symmetry.space_group_name_H-M   'P 1'
#
loop_
_entity.id
_entity.type
_entity.pdbx_description
1 polymer ?
#
loop_
_entity_poly.entity_id
_entity_poly.type
_entity_poly.pdbx_seq_one_letter_code
_entity_poly.pdbx_strand_id
1 'polypeptide(L)'
;PGFLLILLGGINGPFHSAMVSVLSRRPRAEGAHILAALTSSVSALLLLVTIFLVLAADPLITLVGPGLAPELHAIARVQLQVMAPMALLAGLIGLGFGSLNAADEFWIPAISPLMSSGALIVGVGLLWWQLGADIALPSAAMTGGVVLALATLVGAMLQWLIQLPALIRQGLARFQLVWDWR
;
A
#
# COMPACT_ATOMS: atom_id res chain seq x y z
N PRO A 1 12.12 9.87 -0.81
CA PRO A 1 10.73 9.46 -1.10
C PRO A 1 10.60 8.78 -2.47
N GLY A 2 11.29 9.26 -3.55
CA GLY A 2 11.15 8.73 -4.90
C GLY A 2 11.54 7.26 -5.09
N PHE A 3 12.56 6.77 -4.41
CA PHE A 3 13.03 5.39 -4.53
C PHE A 3 11.98 4.37 -4.05
N LEU A 4 11.30 4.63 -2.93
CA LEU A 4 10.22 3.78 -2.44
C LEU A 4 9.00 3.77 -3.38
N LEU A 5 8.68 4.91 -4.00
CA LEU A 5 7.60 4.99 -4.99
C LEU A 5 7.92 4.21 -6.27
N ILE A 6 9.19 4.22 -6.71
CA ILE A 6 9.64 3.42 -7.87
C ILE A 6 9.61 1.94 -7.52
N LEU A 7 10.06 1.54 -6.32
CA LEU A 7 10.02 0.16 -5.87
C LEU A 7 8.58 -0.36 -5.74
N LEU A 8 7.69 0.43 -5.14
CA LEU A 8 6.28 0.08 -4.94
C LEU A 8 5.49 0.12 -6.26
N GLY A 9 5.75 1.10 -7.14
CA GLY A 9 5.18 1.14 -8.49
C GLY A 9 5.66 -0.01 -9.37
N GLY A 10 6.91 -0.45 -9.20
CA GLY A 10 7.47 -1.62 -9.85
C GLY A 10 6.85 -2.94 -9.40
N ILE A 11 6.36 -3.04 -8.17
CA ILE A 11 5.69 -4.25 -7.65
C ILE A 11 4.24 -4.33 -8.17
N ASN A 12 3.50 -3.23 -8.22
CA ASN A 12 2.11 -3.22 -8.69
C ASN A 12 1.96 -3.62 -10.17
N GLY A 13 2.87 -3.19 -11.03
CA GLY A 13 2.83 -3.49 -12.46
C GLY A 13 2.90 -4.99 -12.79
N PRO A 14 3.87 -5.75 -12.28
CA PRO A 14 3.96 -7.20 -12.47
C PRO A 14 2.76 -7.97 -11.93
N PHE A 15 2.25 -7.64 -10.74
CA PHE A 15 1.05 -8.28 -10.20
C PHE A 15 -0.18 -8.02 -11.06
N HIS A 16 -0.37 -6.77 -11.51
CA HIS A 16 -1.45 -6.41 -12.42
C HIS A 16 -1.39 -7.22 -13.72
N SER A 17 -0.24 -7.23 -14.39
CA SER A 17 -0.06 -7.93 -15.67
C SER A 17 -0.24 -9.44 -15.54
N ALA A 18 0.30 -10.04 -14.47
CA ALA A 18 0.14 -11.46 -14.19
C ALA A 18 -1.34 -11.82 -13.94
N MET A 19 -2.06 -11.03 -13.15
CA MET A 19 -3.46 -11.28 -12.84
C MET A 19 -4.35 -11.19 -14.07
N VAL A 20 -4.16 -10.17 -14.92
CA VAL A 20 -4.91 -10.04 -16.19
C VAL A 20 -4.66 -11.26 -17.08
N SER A 21 -3.40 -11.69 -17.26
CA SER A 21 -3.05 -12.82 -18.12
C SER A 21 -3.59 -14.17 -17.62
N VAL A 22 -3.65 -14.37 -16.30
CA VAL A 22 -4.11 -15.63 -15.69
C VAL A 22 -5.63 -15.71 -15.63
N LEU A 23 -6.30 -14.61 -15.23
CA LEU A 23 -7.75 -14.61 -14.96
C LEU A 23 -8.60 -14.42 -16.21
N SER A 24 -8.14 -13.68 -17.22
CA SER A 24 -8.93 -13.41 -18.45
C SER A 24 -9.25 -14.67 -19.29
N ARG A 25 -8.51 -15.74 -19.06
CA ARG A 25 -8.65 -17.01 -19.82
C ARG A 25 -9.36 -18.13 -19.06
N ARG A 26 -9.87 -17.88 -17.83
CA ARG A 26 -10.41 -18.92 -16.95
C ARG A 26 -11.84 -18.64 -16.49
N PRO A 27 -12.64 -19.70 -16.19
CA PRO A 27 -13.95 -19.54 -15.58
C PRO A 27 -13.86 -18.76 -14.25
N ARG A 28 -14.86 -17.91 -13.96
CA ARG A 28 -14.87 -17.04 -12.76
C ARG A 28 -14.67 -17.79 -11.44
N ALA A 29 -15.23 -18.99 -11.31
CA ALA A 29 -15.10 -19.80 -10.10
C ALA A 29 -13.64 -20.26 -9.86
N GLU A 30 -12.94 -20.66 -10.91
CA GLU A 30 -11.53 -21.04 -10.86
C GLU A 30 -10.65 -19.80 -10.60
N GLY A 31 -10.97 -18.67 -11.26
CA GLY A 31 -10.31 -17.40 -11.03
C GLY A 31 -10.38 -16.92 -9.58
N ALA A 32 -11.56 -17.09 -8.93
CA ALA A 32 -11.73 -16.72 -7.52
C ALA A 32 -10.85 -17.57 -6.59
N HIS A 33 -10.71 -18.87 -6.87
CA HIS A 33 -9.85 -19.75 -6.05
C HIS A 33 -8.36 -19.38 -6.22
N ILE A 34 -7.93 -19.14 -7.45
CA ILE A 34 -6.55 -18.69 -7.74
C ILE A 34 -6.26 -17.36 -7.06
N LEU A 35 -7.18 -16.39 -7.16
CA LEU A 35 -7.03 -15.10 -6.51
C LEU A 35 -6.95 -15.24 -4.99
N ALA A 36 -7.78 -16.07 -4.37
CA ALA A 36 -7.73 -16.32 -2.93
C ALA A 36 -6.38 -16.91 -2.49
N ALA A 37 -5.88 -17.92 -3.22
CA ALA A 37 -4.58 -18.53 -2.94
C ALA A 37 -3.43 -17.54 -3.12
N LEU A 38 -3.42 -16.77 -4.22
CA LEU A 38 -2.41 -15.74 -4.47
C LEU A 38 -2.48 -14.63 -3.42
N THR A 39 -3.68 -14.15 -3.08
CA THR A 39 -3.85 -13.12 -2.05
C THR A 39 -3.31 -13.59 -0.71
N SER A 40 -3.59 -14.83 -0.31
CA SER A 40 -3.07 -15.39 0.94
C SER A 40 -1.55 -15.50 0.94
N SER A 41 -0.96 -16.05 -0.13
CA SER A 41 0.50 -16.24 -0.24
C SER A 41 1.24 -14.91 -0.32
N VAL A 42 0.76 -13.99 -1.16
CA VAL A 42 1.35 -12.65 -1.32
C VAL A 42 1.20 -11.84 -0.04
N SER A 43 0.03 -11.91 0.63
CA SER A 43 -0.18 -11.22 1.90
C SER A 43 0.76 -11.74 2.99
N ALA A 44 0.96 -13.05 3.09
CA ALA A 44 1.90 -13.63 4.05
C ALA A 44 3.33 -13.16 3.78
N LEU A 45 3.78 -13.20 2.53
CA LEU A 45 5.10 -12.71 2.15
C LEU A 45 5.28 -11.22 2.46
N LEU A 46 4.32 -10.38 2.05
CA LEU A 46 4.40 -8.93 2.24
C LEU A 46 4.22 -8.54 3.70
N LEU A 47 3.52 -9.34 4.51
CA LEU A 47 3.49 -9.18 5.95
C LEU A 47 4.86 -9.43 6.57
N LEU A 48 5.58 -10.47 6.12
CA LEU A 48 6.97 -10.70 6.54
C LEU A 48 7.88 -9.54 6.15
N VAL A 49 7.72 -9.00 4.94
CA VAL A 49 8.44 -7.79 4.49
C VAL A 49 8.10 -6.60 5.38
N THR A 50 6.83 -6.39 5.72
CA THR A 50 6.39 -5.32 6.63
C THR A 50 7.06 -5.46 7.99
N ILE A 51 7.04 -6.66 8.59
CA ILE A 51 7.70 -6.94 9.86
C ILE A 51 9.21 -6.67 9.76
N PHE A 52 9.84 -7.13 8.69
CA PHE A 52 11.26 -6.88 8.44
C PHE A 52 11.56 -5.37 8.38
N LEU A 53 10.77 -4.59 7.61
CA LEU A 53 10.94 -3.14 7.50
C LEU A 53 10.80 -2.43 8.85
N VAL A 54 9.85 -2.87 9.70
CA VAL A 54 9.66 -2.30 11.04
C VAL A 54 10.85 -2.61 11.94
N LEU A 55 11.31 -3.87 11.96
CA LEU A 55 12.40 -4.31 12.84
C LEU A 55 13.77 -3.82 12.35
N ALA A 56 13.98 -3.77 11.06
CA ALA A 56 15.23 -3.33 10.45
C ALA A 56 15.25 -1.82 10.10
N ALA A 57 14.29 -1.03 10.58
CA ALA A 57 14.15 0.37 10.19
C ALA A 57 15.43 1.18 10.49
N ASP A 58 16.04 0.97 11.66
CA ASP A 58 17.25 1.69 12.07
C ASP A 58 18.47 1.38 11.17
N PRO A 59 18.88 0.12 10.97
CA PRO A 59 19.98 -0.20 10.07
C PRO A 59 19.68 0.16 8.61
N LEU A 60 18.43 0.09 8.17
CA LEU A 60 18.05 0.49 6.80
C LEU A 60 18.22 2.00 6.60
N ILE A 61 17.80 2.83 7.56
CA ILE A 61 18.00 4.27 7.46
C ILE A 61 19.48 4.63 7.52
N THR A 62 20.26 3.97 8.36
CA THR A 62 21.72 4.15 8.41
C THR A 62 22.40 3.81 7.09
N LEU A 63 21.93 2.74 6.42
CA LEU A 63 22.47 2.30 5.14
C LEU A 63 22.12 3.26 3.98
N VAL A 64 20.87 3.73 3.94
CA VAL A 64 20.35 4.58 2.85
C VAL A 64 20.75 6.04 3.02
N GLY A 65 20.89 6.49 4.26
CA GLY A 65 21.22 7.88 4.62
C GLY A 65 22.44 7.95 5.55
N PRO A 66 23.63 7.50 5.12
CA PRO A 66 24.83 7.60 5.95
C PRO A 66 25.15 9.08 6.21
N GLY A 67 25.30 9.44 7.50
CA GLY A 67 25.62 10.82 7.88
C GLY A 67 24.41 11.72 8.13
N LEU A 68 23.20 11.19 8.18
CA LEU A 68 22.03 11.94 8.66
C LEU A 68 22.24 12.43 10.10
N ALA A 69 21.86 13.69 10.36
CA ALA A 69 21.80 14.19 11.73
C ALA A 69 20.88 13.30 12.60
N PRO A 70 21.20 13.10 13.90
CA PRO A 70 20.43 12.19 14.77
C PRO A 70 18.92 12.47 14.79
N GLU A 71 18.53 13.73 14.72
CA GLU A 71 17.13 14.16 14.68
C GLU A 71 16.42 13.70 13.39
N LEU A 72 17.08 13.90 12.24
CA LEU A 72 16.56 13.47 10.93
C LEU A 72 16.52 11.94 10.81
N HIS A 73 17.51 11.26 11.38
CA HIS A 73 17.54 9.80 11.45
C HIS A 73 16.35 9.27 12.25
N ALA A 74 16.04 9.85 13.40
CA ALA A 74 14.89 9.48 14.21
C ALA A 74 13.56 9.70 13.46
N ILE A 75 13.40 10.82 12.78
CA ILE A 75 12.21 11.11 11.96
C ILE A 75 12.06 10.06 10.83
N ALA A 76 13.13 9.82 10.09
CA ALA A 76 13.12 8.87 8.98
C ALA A 76 12.79 7.44 9.43
N ARG A 77 13.33 7.03 10.60
CA ARG A 77 13.02 5.72 11.21
C ARG A 77 11.54 5.60 11.54
N VAL A 78 10.96 6.57 12.22
CA VAL A 78 9.54 6.56 12.59
C VAL A 78 8.66 6.55 11.33
N GLN A 79 8.98 7.37 10.32
CA GLN A 79 8.25 7.37 9.05
C GLN A 79 8.30 6.01 8.35
N LEU A 80 9.48 5.37 8.29
CA LEU A 80 9.63 4.04 7.70
C LEU A 80 8.77 3.02 8.44
N GLN A 81 8.78 3.03 9.78
CA GLN A 81 7.99 2.12 10.60
C GLN A 81 6.48 2.32 10.39
N VAL A 82 6.01 3.58 10.37
CA VAL A 82 4.60 3.89 10.12
C VAL A 82 4.18 3.50 8.70
N MET A 83 5.05 3.69 7.71
CA MET A 83 4.75 3.38 6.31
C MET A 83 5.01 1.91 5.94
N ALA A 84 5.65 1.12 6.78
CA ALA A 84 5.97 -0.29 6.47
C ALA A 84 4.76 -1.12 6.00
N PRO A 85 3.53 -0.98 6.58
CA PRO A 85 2.34 -1.70 6.10
C PRO A 85 1.93 -1.36 4.66
N MET A 86 2.46 -0.28 4.08
CA MET A 86 2.25 0.05 2.66
C MET A 86 2.70 -1.07 1.73
N ALA A 87 3.71 -1.86 2.12
CA ALA A 87 4.17 -3.01 1.32
C ALA A 87 3.03 -4.03 1.12
N LEU A 88 2.32 -4.37 2.20
CA LEU A 88 1.16 -5.26 2.17
C LEU A 88 0.01 -4.65 1.35
N LEU A 89 -0.34 -3.40 1.64
CA LEU A 89 -1.44 -2.72 0.94
C LEU A 89 -1.17 -2.58 -0.56
N ALA A 90 0.07 -2.27 -0.96
CA ALA A 90 0.44 -2.18 -2.37
C ALA A 90 0.22 -3.50 -3.11
N GLY A 91 0.58 -4.64 -2.51
CA GLY A 91 0.30 -5.95 -3.08
C GLY A 91 -1.19 -6.24 -3.20
N LEU A 92 -1.97 -5.96 -2.16
CA LEU A 92 -3.43 -6.14 -2.16
C LEU A 92 -4.12 -5.25 -3.20
N ILE A 93 -3.73 -3.98 -3.30
CA ILE A 93 -4.23 -3.04 -4.31
C ILE A 93 -3.90 -3.55 -5.72
N GLY A 94 -2.65 -4.00 -5.95
CA GLY A 94 -2.22 -4.51 -7.25
C GLY A 94 -2.96 -5.77 -7.69
N LEU A 95 -3.17 -6.72 -6.77
CA LEU A 95 -3.98 -7.92 -7.01
C LEU A 95 -5.44 -7.55 -7.31
N GLY A 96 -6.02 -6.63 -6.55
CA GLY A 96 -7.38 -6.13 -6.78
C GLY A 96 -7.52 -5.46 -8.15
N PHE A 97 -6.60 -4.58 -8.54
CA PHE A 97 -6.58 -3.93 -9.85
C PHE A 97 -6.51 -4.94 -10.99
N GLY A 98 -5.57 -5.88 -10.92
CA GLY A 98 -5.41 -6.90 -11.95
C GLY A 98 -6.66 -7.77 -12.08
N SER A 99 -7.27 -8.13 -10.96
CA SER A 99 -8.47 -8.98 -10.93
C SER A 99 -9.71 -8.27 -11.47
N LEU A 100 -9.92 -7.00 -11.10
CA LEU A 100 -11.03 -6.19 -11.60
C LEU A 100 -10.89 -5.92 -13.11
N ASN A 101 -9.69 -5.58 -13.56
CA ASN A 101 -9.43 -5.37 -14.99
C ASN A 101 -9.61 -6.66 -15.80
N ALA A 102 -9.24 -7.82 -15.25
CA ALA A 102 -9.50 -9.12 -15.88
C ALA A 102 -11.01 -9.46 -15.96
N ALA A 103 -11.83 -8.83 -15.12
CA ALA A 103 -13.29 -8.95 -15.11
C ALA A 103 -14.00 -7.82 -15.88
N ASP A 104 -13.26 -7.04 -16.69
CA ASP A 104 -13.74 -5.88 -17.46
C ASP A 104 -14.30 -4.74 -16.58
N GLU A 105 -13.88 -4.69 -15.30
CA GLU A 105 -14.25 -3.64 -14.34
C GLU A 105 -13.10 -2.63 -14.24
N PHE A 106 -13.13 -1.58 -15.04
CA PHE A 106 -12.05 -0.58 -15.13
C PHE A 106 -12.32 0.67 -14.28
N TRP A 107 -13.59 0.93 -13.94
CA TRP A 107 -13.99 2.16 -13.27
C TRP A 107 -13.44 2.25 -11.85
N ILE A 108 -13.58 1.20 -11.04
CA ILE A 108 -13.10 1.19 -9.67
C ILE A 108 -11.57 1.30 -9.59
N PRO A 109 -10.78 0.52 -10.35
CA PRO A 109 -9.33 0.76 -10.43
C PRO A 109 -8.95 2.18 -10.82
N ALA A 110 -9.68 2.80 -11.76
CA ALA A 110 -9.38 4.15 -12.23
C ALA A 110 -9.60 5.24 -11.18
N ILE A 111 -10.66 5.14 -10.36
CA ILE A 111 -11.00 6.15 -9.35
C ILE A 111 -10.36 5.89 -7.99
N SER A 112 -9.97 4.65 -7.68
CA SER A 112 -9.47 4.29 -6.36
C SER A 112 -8.21 5.08 -5.93
N PRO A 113 -7.27 5.49 -6.80
CA PRO A 113 -6.14 6.35 -6.42
C PRO A 113 -6.56 7.72 -5.89
N LEU A 114 -7.78 8.19 -6.23
CA LEU A 114 -8.31 9.46 -5.70
C LEU A 114 -8.50 9.39 -4.17
N MET A 115 -8.74 8.20 -3.62
CA MET A 115 -8.85 7.99 -2.17
C MET A 115 -7.51 8.29 -1.48
N SER A 116 -6.40 7.84 -2.07
CA SER A 116 -5.07 8.15 -1.57
C SER A 116 -4.75 9.64 -1.62
N SER A 117 -5.06 10.29 -2.74
CA SER A 117 -4.85 11.73 -2.90
C SER A 117 -5.73 12.54 -1.94
N GLY A 118 -7.00 12.14 -1.78
CA GLY A 118 -7.93 12.76 -0.85
C GLY A 118 -7.47 12.67 0.60
N ALA A 119 -7.00 11.50 1.04
CA ALA A 119 -6.46 11.32 2.38
C ALA A 119 -5.23 12.19 2.63
N LEU A 120 -4.33 12.33 1.64
CA LEU A 120 -3.18 13.23 1.73
C LEU A 120 -3.61 14.70 1.84
N ILE A 121 -4.56 15.15 1.03
CA ILE A 121 -5.08 16.52 1.09
C ILE A 121 -5.68 16.78 2.47
N VAL A 122 -6.46 15.85 3.01
CA VAL A 122 -7.02 15.97 4.37
C VAL A 122 -5.88 16.00 5.40
N GLY A 123 -4.87 15.15 5.29
CA GLY A 123 -3.72 15.14 6.19
C GLY A 123 -2.96 16.47 6.20
N VAL A 124 -2.71 17.04 5.03
CA VAL A 124 -2.08 18.38 4.90
C VAL A 124 -2.98 19.46 5.48
N GLY A 125 -4.29 19.39 5.21
CA GLY A 125 -5.27 20.34 5.75
C GLY A 125 -5.33 20.32 7.27
N LEU A 126 -5.29 19.14 7.88
CA LEU A 126 -5.25 18.98 9.34
C LEU A 126 -3.97 19.55 9.94
N LEU A 127 -2.81 19.31 9.29
CA LEU A 127 -1.53 19.91 9.71
C LEU A 127 -1.59 21.42 9.66
N TRP A 128 -2.10 21.98 8.57
CA TRP A 128 -2.26 23.42 8.42
C TRP A 128 -3.19 24.00 9.49
N TRP A 129 -4.30 23.34 9.78
CA TRP A 129 -5.24 23.77 10.80
C TRP A 129 -4.66 23.73 12.21
N GLN A 130 -3.82 22.73 12.53
CA GLN A 130 -3.22 22.57 13.85
C GLN A 130 -2.00 23.48 14.07
N LEU A 131 -1.13 23.61 13.06
CA LEU A 131 0.18 24.25 13.18
C LEU A 131 0.21 25.65 12.55
N GLY A 132 -0.70 25.98 11.65
CA GLY A 132 -0.71 27.26 10.95
C GLY A 132 0.65 27.57 10.31
N ALA A 133 1.20 28.76 10.60
CA ALA A 133 2.50 29.18 10.11
C ALA A 133 3.68 28.35 10.68
N ASP A 134 3.50 27.71 11.83
CA ASP A 134 4.54 26.93 12.51
C ASP A 134 4.85 25.62 11.79
N ILE A 135 4.05 25.24 10.79
CA ILE A 135 4.28 24.06 9.93
C ILE A 135 5.66 24.09 9.25
N ALA A 136 6.20 25.29 9.01
CA ALA A 136 7.51 25.48 8.39
C ALA A 136 8.68 25.37 9.38
N LEU A 137 8.42 25.28 10.68
CA LEU A 137 9.46 25.21 11.69
C LEU A 137 10.06 23.80 11.79
N PRO A 138 11.39 23.69 12.05
CA PRO A 138 12.03 22.39 12.26
C PRO A 138 11.40 21.57 13.40
N SER A 139 10.86 22.22 14.43
CA SER A 139 10.14 21.58 15.54
C SER A 139 8.87 20.81 15.11
N ALA A 140 8.25 21.22 14.00
CA ALA A 140 7.08 20.56 13.43
C ALA A 140 7.42 19.34 12.53
N ALA A 141 8.70 19.13 12.20
CA ALA A 141 9.13 18.12 11.21
C ALA A 141 8.72 16.69 11.61
N MET A 142 8.86 16.32 12.89
CA MET A 142 8.44 14.99 13.36
C MET A 142 6.92 14.82 13.23
N THR A 143 6.15 15.77 13.74
CA THR A 143 4.68 15.75 13.68
C THR A 143 4.18 15.74 12.24
N GLY A 144 4.73 16.62 11.40
CA GLY A 144 4.39 16.67 9.97
C GLY A 144 4.68 15.36 9.25
N GLY A 145 5.86 14.80 9.50
CA GLY A 145 6.27 13.53 8.91
C GLY A 145 5.37 12.37 9.31
N VAL A 146 5.01 12.26 10.58
CA VAL A 146 4.11 11.19 11.08
C VAL A 146 2.69 11.35 10.52
N VAL A 147 2.14 12.57 10.52
CA VAL A 147 0.78 12.81 10.00
C VAL A 147 0.70 12.51 8.51
N LEU A 148 1.70 12.91 7.72
CA LEU A 148 1.74 12.60 6.29
C LEU A 148 1.93 11.09 6.03
N ALA A 149 2.75 10.41 6.82
CA ALA A 149 2.91 8.97 6.74
C ALA A 149 1.60 8.23 7.05
N LEU A 150 0.88 8.64 8.11
CA LEU A 150 -0.42 8.10 8.46
C LEU A 150 -1.48 8.41 7.39
N ALA A 151 -1.53 9.64 6.88
CA ALA A 151 -2.45 10.01 5.82
C ALA A 151 -2.25 9.17 4.55
N THR A 152 -0.99 8.90 4.19
CA THR A 152 -0.63 8.02 3.08
C THR A 152 -1.11 6.59 3.33
N LEU A 153 -0.89 6.06 4.53
CA LEU A 153 -1.32 4.71 4.91
C LEU A 153 -2.84 4.58 4.89
N VAL A 154 -3.55 5.55 5.50
CA VAL A 154 -5.02 5.60 5.49
C VAL A 154 -5.54 5.71 4.05
N GLY A 155 -4.91 6.53 3.22
CA GLY A 155 -5.25 6.65 1.80
C GLY A 155 -5.13 5.33 1.05
N ALA A 156 -4.05 4.57 1.28
CA ALA A 156 -3.88 3.25 0.69
C ALA A 156 -4.91 2.24 1.21
N MET A 157 -5.25 2.28 2.50
CA MET A 157 -6.33 1.47 3.06
C MET A 157 -7.68 1.77 2.38
N LEU A 158 -8.03 3.05 2.24
CA LEU A 158 -9.25 3.46 1.55
C LEU A 158 -9.25 3.04 0.08
N GLN A 159 -8.11 3.16 -0.59
CA GLN A 159 -7.91 2.72 -1.96
C GLN A 159 -8.13 1.22 -2.13
N TRP A 160 -7.69 0.42 -1.17
CA TRP A 160 -7.95 -1.02 -1.16
C TRP A 160 -9.41 -1.32 -0.83
N LEU A 161 -9.98 -0.67 0.20
CA LEU A 161 -11.35 -0.91 0.65
C LEU A 161 -12.40 -0.61 -0.43
N ILE A 162 -12.21 0.43 -1.25
CA ILE A 162 -13.15 0.77 -2.33
C ILE A 162 -13.23 -0.31 -3.42
N GLN A 163 -12.22 -1.16 -3.54
CA GLN A 163 -12.19 -2.27 -4.50
C GLN A 163 -12.99 -3.48 -4.01
N LEU A 164 -13.13 -3.68 -2.68
CA LEU A 164 -13.76 -4.86 -2.11
C LEU A 164 -15.19 -5.09 -2.59
N PRO A 165 -16.10 -4.08 -2.62
CA PRO A 165 -17.46 -4.28 -3.11
C PRO A 165 -17.51 -4.76 -4.57
N ALA A 166 -16.59 -4.25 -5.40
CA ALA A 166 -16.50 -4.66 -6.79
C ALA A 166 -15.98 -6.11 -6.93
N LEU A 167 -14.94 -6.47 -6.18
CA LEU A 167 -14.42 -7.84 -6.13
C LEU A 167 -15.48 -8.84 -5.65
N ILE A 168 -16.29 -8.47 -4.65
CA ILE A 168 -17.40 -9.30 -4.15
C ILE A 168 -18.47 -9.46 -5.24
N ARG A 169 -18.89 -8.37 -5.89
CA ARG A 169 -19.90 -8.41 -6.98
C ARG A 169 -19.44 -9.25 -8.15
N GLN A 170 -18.16 -9.23 -8.50
CA GLN A 170 -17.59 -10.04 -9.56
C GLN A 170 -17.35 -11.51 -9.16
N GLY A 171 -17.66 -11.87 -7.89
CA GLY A 171 -17.46 -13.21 -7.36
C GLY A 171 -15.99 -13.59 -7.21
N LEU A 172 -15.08 -12.61 -7.20
CA LEU A 172 -13.64 -12.81 -7.07
C LEU A 172 -13.16 -12.77 -5.62
N ALA A 173 -13.92 -12.16 -4.70
CA ALA A 173 -13.58 -12.13 -3.28
C ALA A 173 -14.19 -13.36 -2.58
N ARG A 174 -13.44 -14.44 -2.52
CA ARG A 174 -13.70 -15.52 -1.55
C ARG A 174 -12.67 -15.40 -0.44
N PHE A 175 -13.08 -14.88 0.71
CA PHE A 175 -12.26 -14.89 1.93
C PHE A 175 -12.18 -16.32 2.48
N GLN A 176 -11.43 -17.17 1.81
CA GLN A 176 -11.03 -18.45 2.35
C GLN A 176 -9.52 -18.37 2.53
N LEU A 177 -9.06 -18.53 3.78
CA LEU A 177 -7.67 -18.84 4.09
C LEU A 177 -7.39 -20.25 3.52
N VAL A 178 -7.14 -20.31 2.22
CA VAL A 178 -6.77 -21.55 1.54
C VAL A 178 -5.25 -21.64 1.61
N TRP A 179 -4.80 -22.37 2.61
CA TRP A 179 -3.39 -22.79 2.70
C TRP A 179 -3.29 -24.14 1.99
N ASP A 180 -3.17 -24.14 0.68
CA ASP A 180 -3.02 -25.37 -0.10
C ASP A 180 -1.58 -25.47 -0.63
N TRP A 181 -0.83 -26.39 -0.05
CA TRP A 181 0.53 -26.77 -0.43
C TRP A 181 0.51 -28.02 -1.35
N ARG A 182 -0.25 -28.03 -2.44
CA ARG A 182 -0.19 -29.08 -3.42
C ARG A 182 0.37 -28.62 -4.73
#